data_11597c235c852eb30a64716d5b13cb68
#
_entry.id   11597c235c852eb30a64716d5b13cb68
#
_cell.length_a   1.000
_cell.length_b   1.000
_cell.length_c   1.000
_cell.angle_alpha   90.00
_cell.angle_beta   90.00
_cell.angle_gamma   90.00
#
_symmetry.space_group_name_H-M   'P 1'
#
loop_
_entity.id
_entity.type
_entity.pdbx_description
1 polymer ?
#
loop_
_entity_poly.entity_id
_entity_poly.type
_entity_poly.pdbx_seq_one_letter_code
_entity_poly.pdbx_strand_id
1 'polypeptide(L)'
;MEQEGWLGSLKVLIVYLAGVLAGSLGTSLSDPDTYIAGASGGVYALIAAHLATMLLNWAEDSQIRIQKVVKKPITKLIRIAFIGVLTLHDIAFAIYVRVYDPENRTGFMGHLCGALAGLTVGLFVLDNRRVRSWEPVVQWFALLVFVAFVSFGIVWNIFGDSWSSGGNEP
;
A
#
# COMPACT_ATOMS: atom_id res chain seq x y z
N MET A 1 -28.54 -1.64 -5.77
CA MET A 1 -28.01 -1.20 -4.45
C MET A 1 -27.20 -2.29 -3.71
N GLU A 2 -27.66 -3.56 -3.62
CA GLU A 2 -26.87 -4.64 -2.99
C GLU A 2 -25.61 -5.02 -3.79
N GLN A 3 -25.69 -5.07 -5.10
CA GLN A 3 -24.54 -5.44 -5.95
C GLN A 3 -23.39 -4.42 -5.88
N GLU A 4 -23.67 -3.12 -5.73
CA GLU A 4 -22.65 -2.08 -5.58
C GLU A 4 -21.89 -2.19 -4.25
N GLY A 5 -22.56 -2.62 -3.18
CA GLY A 5 -21.94 -2.86 -1.88
C GLY A 5 -20.97 -4.05 -1.91
N TRP A 6 -21.35 -5.15 -2.57
CA TRP A 6 -20.51 -6.34 -2.72
C TRP A 6 -19.24 -6.07 -3.55
N LEU A 7 -19.40 -5.41 -4.69
CA LEU A 7 -18.27 -5.01 -5.55
C LEU A 7 -17.30 -4.08 -4.81
N GLY A 8 -17.81 -3.13 -4.05
CA GLY A 8 -16.99 -2.25 -3.23
C GLY A 8 -16.17 -3.00 -2.18
N SER A 9 -16.81 -3.94 -1.47
CA SER A 9 -16.14 -4.78 -0.47
C SER A 9 -15.08 -5.68 -1.09
N LEU A 10 -15.34 -6.26 -2.27
CA LEU A 10 -14.37 -7.09 -2.98
C LEU A 10 -13.14 -6.27 -3.41
N LYS A 11 -13.33 -5.05 -3.91
CA LYS A 11 -12.23 -4.15 -4.27
C LYS A 11 -11.34 -3.83 -3.08
N VAL A 12 -11.92 -3.52 -1.94
CA VAL A 12 -11.19 -3.26 -0.68
C VAL A 12 -10.43 -4.51 -0.24
N LEU A 13 -11.03 -5.69 -0.34
CA LEU A 13 -10.39 -6.96 0.01
C LEU A 13 -9.18 -7.24 -0.90
N ILE A 14 -9.30 -7.02 -2.21
CA ILE A 14 -8.19 -7.20 -3.16
C ILE A 14 -7.01 -6.30 -2.79
N VAL A 15 -7.26 -5.02 -2.52
CA VAL A 15 -6.21 -4.06 -2.12
C VAL A 15 -5.57 -4.48 -0.80
N TYR A 16 -6.37 -4.91 0.18
CA TYR A 16 -5.87 -5.39 1.46
C TYR A 16 -4.96 -6.61 1.31
N LEU A 17 -5.41 -7.64 0.58
CA LEU A 17 -4.65 -8.87 0.37
C LEU A 17 -3.36 -8.62 -0.45
N ALA A 18 -3.42 -7.74 -1.45
CA ALA A 18 -2.24 -7.30 -2.18
C ALA A 18 -1.21 -6.63 -1.26
N GLY A 19 -1.67 -5.81 -0.33
CA GLY A 19 -0.83 -5.17 0.68
C GLY A 19 -0.22 -6.15 1.68
N VAL A 20 -0.99 -7.14 2.14
CA VAL A 20 -0.48 -8.22 3.01
C VAL A 20 0.60 -9.00 2.29
N LEU A 21 0.36 -9.41 1.05
CA LEU A 21 1.30 -10.18 0.24
C LEU A 21 2.59 -9.40 -0.02
N ALA A 22 2.48 -8.17 -0.51
CA ALA A 22 3.65 -7.33 -0.80
C ALA A 22 4.42 -6.95 0.47
N GLY A 23 3.71 -6.68 1.57
CA GLY A 23 4.33 -6.38 2.85
C GLY A 23 5.11 -7.57 3.41
N SER A 24 4.54 -8.77 3.33
CA SER A 24 5.21 -10.00 3.77
C SER A 24 6.44 -10.29 2.92
N LEU A 25 6.32 -10.23 1.59
CA LEU A 25 7.47 -10.43 0.69
C LEU A 25 8.54 -9.36 0.89
N GLY A 26 8.15 -8.10 1.04
CA GLY A 26 9.09 -7.00 1.27
C GLY A 26 9.89 -7.16 2.55
N THR A 27 9.25 -7.62 3.63
CA THR A 27 9.96 -7.91 4.88
C THR A 27 10.87 -9.11 4.73
N SER A 28 10.39 -10.20 4.13
CA SER A 28 11.21 -11.40 3.89
C SER A 28 12.47 -11.13 3.05
N LEU A 29 12.38 -10.20 2.08
CA LEU A 29 13.52 -9.78 1.27
C LEU A 29 14.53 -8.91 2.03
N SER A 30 14.04 -8.10 2.99
CA SER A 30 14.86 -7.10 3.67
C SER A 30 15.44 -7.58 5.00
N ASP A 31 14.69 -8.43 5.69
CA ASP A 31 15.04 -8.94 7.02
C ASP A 31 14.36 -10.29 7.27
N PRO A 32 14.94 -11.38 6.74
CA PRO A 32 14.35 -12.71 6.81
C PRO A 32 14.19 -13.26 8.23
N ASP A 33 14.95 -12.74 9.20
CA ASP A 33 14.89 -13.15 10.61
C ASP A 33 13.80 -12.45 11.41
N THR A 34 13.01 -11.60 10.76
CA THR A 34 11.94 -10.83 11.44
C THR A 34 10.61 -11.58 11.42
N TYR A 35 10.01 -11.74 12.60
CA TYR A 35 8.63 -12.25 12.70
C TYR A 35 7.64 -11.23 12.15
N ILE A 36 6.86 -11.61 11.16
CA ILE A 36 5.96 -10.71 10.42
C ILE A 36 4.53 -10.89 10.91
N ALA A 37 3.91 -9.79 11.34
CA ALA A 37 2.46 -9.67 11.39
C ALA A 37 1.98 -9.06 10.07
N GLY A 38 1.73 -9.89 9.04
CA GLY A 38 1.43 -9.45 7.67
C GLY A 38 0.21 -8.53 7.53
N ALA A 39 -0.70 -8.52 8.50
CA ALA A 39 -1.92 -7.70 8.50
C ALA A 39 -1.65 -6.19 8.39
N SER A 40 -0.55 -5.70 8.95
CA SER A 40 -0.19 -4.28 8.92
C SER A 40 0.09 -3.78 7.49
N GLY A 41 0.73 -4.58 6.65
CA GLY A 41 0.93 -4.26 5.23
C GLY A 41 -0.39 -4.03 4.49
N GLY A 42 -1.41 -4.82 4.78
CA GLY A 42 -2.76 -4.64 4.24
C GLY A 42 -3.42 -3.33 4.70
N VAL A 43 -3.26 -2.95 5.95
CA VAL A 43 -3.77 -1.67 6.48
C VAL A 43 -3.10 -0.49 5.79
N TYR A 44 -1.77 -0.52 5.64
CA TYR A 44 -1.03 0.52 4.93
C TYR A 44 -1.41 0.59 3.44
N ALA A 45 -1.72 -0.54 2.81
CA ALA A 45 -2.24 -0.56 1.45
C ALA A 45 -3.59 0.16 1.35
N LEU A 46 -4.51 -0.09 2.26
CA LEU A 46 -5.81 0.60 2.28
C LEU A 46 -5.67 2.09 2.50
N ILE A 47 -4.78 2.51 3.41
CA ILE A 47 -4.49 3.92 3.67
C ILE A 47 -3.95 4.59 2.42
N ALA A 48 -2.95 3.99 1.78
CA ALA A 48 -2.31 4.52 0.58
C ALA A 48 -3.27 4.58 -0.62
N ALA A 49 -4.06 3.53 -0.85
CA ALA A 49 -5.09 3.50 -1.89
C ALA A 49 -6.17 4.57 -1.67
N HIS A 50 -6.62 4.75 -0.42
CA HIS A 50 -7.58 5.79 -0.07
C HIS A 50 -7.02 7.19 -0.31
N LEU A 51 -5.77 7.44 0.08
CA LEU A 51 -5.09 8.70 -0.15
C LEU A 51 -4.94 9.00 -1.65
N ALA A 52 -4.50 8.00 -2.45
CA ALA A 52 -4.39 8.13 -3.90
C ALA A 52 -5.73 8.49 -4.55
N THR A 53 -6.81 7.81 -4.18
CA THR A 53 -8.16 8.10 -4.68
C THR A 53 -8.63 9.50 -4.29
N MET A 54 -8.33 9.95 -3.07
CA MET A 54 -8.65 11.32 -2.63
C MET A 54 -7.89 12.38 -3.43
N LEU A 55 -6.61 12.15 -3.73
CA LEU A 55 -5.77 13.08 -4.50
C LEU A 55 -6.21 13.14 -5.96
N LEU A 56 -6.46 12.01 -6.60
CA LEU A 56 -6.94 11.95 -7.99
C LEU A 56 -8.28 12.66 -8.17
N ASN A 57 -9.20 12.49 -7.24
CA ASN A 57 -10.54 13.10 -7.29
C ASN A 57 -10.61 14.49 -6.64
N TRP A 58 -9.47 15.08 -6.25
CA TRP A 58 -9.45 16.37 -5.53
C TRP A 58 -10.08 17.52 -6.31
N ALA A 59 -9.71 17.66 -7.57
CA ALA A 59 -10.18 18.75 -8.42
C ALA A 59 -11.69 18.64 -8.72
N GLU A 60 -12.17 17.44 -8.97
CA GLU A 60 -13.57 17.15 -9.30
C GLU A 60 -14.50 17.36 -8.12
N ASP A 61 -14.08 16.92 -6.96
CA ASP A 61 -14.81 17.17 -5.73
C ASP A 61 -14.88 18.68 -5.38
N SER A 62 -13.94 19.48 -5.86
CA SER A 62 -13.96 20.94 -5.72
C SER A 62 -15.01 21.58 -6.64
N GLN A 63 -15.14 21.10 -7.86
CA GLN A 63 -16.13 21.59 -8.84
C GLN A 63 -17.57 21.27 -8.44
N ILE A 64 -17.83 20.05 -7.96
CA ILE A 64 -19.15 19.62 -7.49
C ILE A 64 -19.61 20.42 -6.26
N ARG A 65 -18.68 20.94 -5.47
CA ARG A 65 -18.97 21.79 -4.29
C ARG A 65 -19.52 23.16 -4.63
N ILE A 66 -19.12 23.73 -5.75
CA ILE A 66 -19.60 25.05 -6.19
C ILE A 66 -21.09 24.97 -6.56
N GLN A 67 -21.57 23.81 -7.01
CA GLN A 67 -22.96 23.58 -7.42
C GLN A 67 -23.89 23.06 -6.32
N LYS A 68 -23.37 22.38 -5.28
CA LYS A 68 -24.16 21.89 -4.14
C LYS A 68 -23.66 22.50 -2.84
N VAL A 69 -24.42 23.50 -2.36
CA VAL A 69 -24.24 24.12 -1.06
C VAL A 69 -23.97 23.09 0.02
N VAL A 70 -22.80 23.25 0.69
CA VAL A 70 -22.45 22.67 2.00
C VAL A 70 -22.26 21.17 2.09
N LYS A 71 -21.00 20.72 1.98
CA LYS A 71 -20.40 19.79 2.96
C LYS A 71 -18.85 19.80 2.88
N LYS A 72 -18.30 20.62 3.70
CA LYS A 72 -17.03 20.69 4.46
C LYS A 72 -15.75 20.15 3.80
N PRO A 73 -14.87 21.05 3.27
CA PRO A 73 -13.46 20.76 2.99
C PRO A 73 -12.73 20.23 4.24
N ILE A 74 -13.20 20.67 5.41
CA ILE A 74 -12.75 20.27 6.74
C ILE A 74 -12.69 18.73 6.92
N THR A 75 -13.70 17.97 6.45
CA THR A 75 -13.72 16.51 6.65
C THR A 75 -12.61 15.78 5.87
N LYS A 76 -12.27 16.25 4.66
CA LYS A 76 -11.15 15.69 3.89
C LYS A 76 -9.81 16.06 4.53
N LEU A 77 -9.66 17.32 4.94
CA LEU A 77 -8.45 17.79 5.61
C LEU A 77 -8.22 17.04 6.93
N ILE A 78 -9.29 16.84 7.73
CA ILE A 78 -9.23 16.06 8.97
C ILE A 78 -8.80 14.61 8.68
N ARG A 79 -9.34 13.97 7.62
CA ARG A 79 -8.95 12.60 7.25
C ARG A 79 -7.49 12.51 6.84
N ILE A 80 -7.02 13.43 6.00
CA ILE A 80 -5.62 13.48 5.57
C ILE A 80 -4.71 13.74 6.77
N ALA A 81 -5.08 14.69 7.64
CA ALA A 81 -4.33 14.99 8.85
C ALA A 81 -4.28 13.78 9.79
N PHE A 82 -5.40 13.09 9.99
CA PHE A 82 -5.46 11.89 10.82
C PHE A 82 -4.57 10.76 10.27
N ILE A 83 -4.66 10.48 8.96
CA ILE A 83 -3.79 9.51 8.29
C ILE A 83 -2.32 9.93 8.43
N GLY A 84 -2.02 11.21 8.21
CA GLY A 84 -0.67 11.76 8.33
C GLY A 84 -0.10 11.60 9.74
N VAL A 85 -0.89 11.88 10.77
CA VAL A 85 -0.49 11.71 12.18
C VAL A 85 -0.22 10.25 12.51
N LEU A 86 -1.09 9.33 12.09
CA LEU A 86 -0.88 7.90 12.31
C LEU A 86 0.39 7.40 11.62
N THR A 87 0.58 7.76 10.35
CA THR A 87 1.77 7.35 9.58
C THR A 87 3.05 7.94 10.18
N LEU A 88 3.01 9.21 10.60
CA LEU A 88 4.15 9.86 11.22
C LEU A 88 4.50 9.23 12.59
N HIS A 89 3.48 8.90 13.39
CA HIS A 89 3.66 8.19 14.65
C HIS A 89 4.34 6.84 14.43
N ASP A 90 3.89 6.05 13.45
CA ASP A 90 4.47 4.75 13.14
C ASP A 90 5.93 4.86 12.66
N ILE A 91 6.22 5.84 11.78
CA ILE A 91 7.58 6.09 11.33
C ILE A 91 8.47 6.49 12.52
N ALA A 92 7.99 7.38 13.38
CA ALA A 92 8.72 7.81 14.56
C ALA A 92 8.97 6.65 15.53
N PHE A 93 7.95 5.80 15.73
CA PHE A 93 8.08 4.60 16.57
C PHE A 93 9.07 3.59 15.97
N ALA A 94 9.03 3.35 14.66
CA ALA A 94 9.97 2.47 13.99
C ALA A 94 11.42 2.97 14.10
N ILE A 95 11.64 4.28 13.97
CA ILE A 95 12.95 4.91 14.17
C ILE A 95 13.39 4.77 15.63
N TYR A 96 12.48 5.04 16.57
CA TYR A 96 12.76 4.93 18.00
C TYR A 96 13.21 3.50 18.36
N VAL A 97 12.45 2.48 17.95
CA VAL A 97 12.79 1.07 18.21
C VAL A 97 14.12 0.71 17.57
N ARG A 98 14.39 1.16 16.33
CA ARG A 98 15.65 0.86 15.64
C ARG A 98 16.88 1.44 16.34
N VAL A 99 16.72 2.59 17.02
CA VAL A 99 17.83 3.28 17.71
C VAL A 99 18.04 2.73 19.12
N TYR A 100 16.96 2.44 19.85
CA TYR A 100 17.03 2.10 21.27
C TYR A 100 16.93 0.61 21.57
N ASP A 101 16.37 -0.19 20.65
CA ASP A 101 16.24 -1.63 20.77
C ASP A 101 16.59 -2.30 19.42
N PRO A 102 17.89 -2.40 19.07
CA PRO A 102 18.32 -2.96 17.79
C PRO A 102 17.98 -4.44 17.59
N GLU A 103 17.70 -5.17 18.68
CA GLU A 103 17.30 -6.58 18.62
C GLU A 103 15.82 -6.74 18.22
N ASN A 104 15.02 -5.69 18.45
CA ASN A 104 13.61 -5.68 18.07
C ASN A 104 13.46 -5.20 16.62
N ARG A 105 13.49 -6.15 15.70
CA ARG A 105 13.39 -5.88 14.26
C ARG A 105 11.94 -5.63 13.86
N THR A 106 11.50 -4.38 13.90
CA THR A 106 10.18 -3.99 13.40
C THR A 106 10.18 -3.96 11.87
N GLY A 107 9.19 -4.62 11.27
CA GLY A 107 9.08 -4.77 9.82
C GLY A 107 8.65 -3.49 9.09
N PHE A 108 9.44 -2.41 9.17
CA PHE A 108 9.18 -1.15 8.45
C PHE A 108 9.00 -1.36 6.93
N MET A 109 9.79 -2.27 6.35
CA MET A 109 9.68 -2.64 4.93
C MET A 109 8.31 -3.24 4.60
N GLY A 110 7.69 -3.96 5.52
CA GLY A 110 6.33 -4.47 5.34
C GLY A 110 5.30 -3.35 5.16
N HIS A 111 5.41 -2.28 5.93
CA HIS A 111 4.54 -1.10 5.81
C HIS A 111 4.78 -0.36 4.49
N LEU A 112 6.04 -0.14 4.12
CA LEU A 112 6.40 0.54 2.88
C LEU A 112 5.93 -0.24 1.65
N CYS A 113 6.24 -1.53 1.58
CA CYS A 113 5.82 -2.39 0.47
C CYS A 113 4.30 -2.54 0.42
N GLY A 114 3.64 -2.63 1.58
CA GLY A 114 2.18 -2.60 1.67
C GLY A 114 1.58 -1.30 1.11
N ALA A 115 2.13 -0.15 1.49
CA ALA A 115 1.69 1.14 0.96
C ALA A 115 1.88 1.25 -0.55
N LEU A 116 3.03 0.82 -1.08
CA LEU A 116 3.29 0.79 -2.52
C LEU A 116 2.32 -0.15 -3.27
N ALA A 117 2.01 -1.32 -2.69
CA ALA A 117 1.00 -2.22 -3.23
C ALA A 117 -0.38 -1.55 -3.25
N GLY A 118 -0.73 -0.84 -2.19
CA GLY A 118 -1.99 -0.08 -2.12
C GLY A 118 -2.09 1.03 -3.17
N LEU A 119 -0.99 1.75 -3.42
CA LEU A 119 -0.93 2.73 -4.50
C LEU A 119 -1.11 2.07 -5.88
N THR A 120 -0.35 1.03 -6.18
CA THR A 120 -0.34 0.39 -7.51
C THR A 120 -1.64 -0.36 -7.79
N VAL A 121 -2.04 -1.28 -6.91
CA VAL A 121 -3.26 -2.07 -7.06
C VAL A 121 -4.50 -1.21 -6.84
N GLY A 122 -4.45 -0.26 -5.90
CA GLY A 122 -5.55 0.67 -5.64
C GLY A 122 -5.88 1.55 -6.84
N LEU A 123 -4.88 2.06 -7.55
CA LEU A 123 -5.08 2.83 -8.79
C LEU A 123 -5.75 2.01 -9.89
N PHE A 124 -5.51 0.69 -9.93
CA PHE A 124 -6.10 -0.20 -10.91
C PHE A 124 -7.51 -0.66 -10.53
N VAL A 125 -7.73 -0.98 -9.26
CA VAL A 125 -8.96 -1.64 -8.78
C VAL A 125 -10.05 -0.64 -8.37
N LEU A 126 -9.64 0.52 -7.80
CA LEU A 126 -10.58 1.51 -7.30
C LEU A 126 -11.10 2.40 -8.43
N ASP A 127 -12.41 2.66 -8.39
CA ASP A 127 -13.06 3.49 -9.40
C ASP A 127 -12.63 4.94 -9.30
N ASN A 128 -12.13 5.50 -10.40
CA ASN A 128 -11.95 6.92 -10.56
C ASN A 128 -13.20 7.55 -11.14
N ARG A 129 -13.63 8.70 -10.61
CA ARG A 129 -14.85 9.40 -11.06
C ARG A 129 -14.71 9.96 -12.49
N ARG A 130 -13.52 10.26 -12.90
CA ARG A 130 -13.23 10.77 -14.24
C ARG A 130 -11.93 10.19 -14.74
N VAL A 131 -12.02 9.34 -15.74
CA VAL A 131 -10.84 8.72 -16.36
C VAL A 131 -10.20 9.71 -17.34
N ARG A 132 -8.94 10.08 -17.06
CA ARG A 132 -8.14 10.90 -17.97
C ARG A 132 -7.41 9.98 -18.97
N SER A 133 -7.07 10.51 -20.14
CA SER A 133 -6.46 9.72 -21.24
C SER A 133 -5.14 9.02 -20.86
N TRP A 134 -4.39 9.55 -19.92
CA TRP A 134 -3.12 8.97 -19.44
C TRP A 134 -3.30 7.93 -18.32
N GLU A 135 -4.43 7.95 -17.61
CA GLU A 135 -4.67 7.08 -16.45
C GLU A 135 -4.58 5.58 -16.77
N PRO A 136 -5.16 5.06 -17.87
CA PRO A 136 -5.05 3.64 -18.19
C PRO A 136 -3.60 3.17 -18.35
N VAL A 137 -2.75 4.01 -18.94
CA VAL A 137 -1.32 3.69 -19.12
C VAL A 137 -0.64 3.57 -17.75
N VAL A 138 -0.90 4.52 -16.85
CA VAL A 138 -0.33 4.50 -15.49
C VAL A 138 -0.87 3.31 -14.69
N GLN A 139 -2.16 2.98 -14.83
CA GLN A 139 -2.77 1.84 -14.15
C GLN A 139 -2.14 0.50 -14.57
N TRP A 140 -1.99 0.27 -15.88
CA TRP A 140 -1.35 -0.94 -16.39
C TRP A 140 0.13 -1.03 -16.00
N PHE A 141 0.85 0.10 -16.07
CA PHE A 141 2.24 0.15 -15.62
C PHE A 141 2.36 -0.16 -14.12
N ALA A 142 1.50 0.42 -13.29
CA ALA A 142 1.47 0.17 -11.85
C ALA A 142 1.19 -1.30 -11.53
N LEU A 143 0.23 -1.92 -12.23
CA LEU A 143 -0.07 -3.34 -12.09
C LEU A 143 1.12 -4.21 -12.49
N LEU A 144 1.80 -3.89 -13.60
CA LEU A 144 2.98 -4.61 -14.06
C LEU A 144 4.11 -4.53 -13.03
N VAL A 145 4.36 -3.37 -12.44
CA VAL A 145 5.35 -3.18 -11.37
C VAL A 145 5.01 -4.04 -10.16
N PHE A 146 3.74 -4.07 -9.75
CA PHE A 146 3.29 -4.91 -8.65
C PHE A 146 3.51 -6.40 -8.92
N VAL A 147 3.09 -6.88 -10.09
CA VAL A 147 3.27 -8.30 -10.50
C VAL A 147 4.75 -8.67 -10.58
N ALA A 148 5.59 -7.79 -11.14
CA ALA A 148 7.04 -8.00 -11.20
C ALA A 148 7.66 -8.10 -9.80
N PHE A 149 7.28 -7.22 -8.87
CA PHE A 149 7.74 -7.24 -7.49
C PHE A 149 7.34 -8.55 -6.77
N VAL A 150 6.08 -8.94 -6.89
CA VAL A 150 5.57 -10.17 -6.26
C VAL A 150 6.27 -11.39 -6.84
N SER A 151 6.41 -11.47 -8.18
CA SER A 151 7.09 -12.58 -8.85
C SER A 151 8.55 -12.67 -8.42
N PHE A 152 9.26 -11.55 -8.37
CA PHE A 152 10.63 -11.49 -7.88
C PHE A 152 10.72 -11.95 -6.42
N GLY A 153 9.85 -11.45 -5.54
CA GLY A 153 9.84 -11.83 -4.14
C GLY A 153 9.60 -13.34 -3.92
N ILE A 154 8.68 -13.93 -4.68
CA ILE A 154 8.40 -15.37 -4.61
C ILE A 154 9.62 -16.17 -5.08
N VAL A 155 10.19 -15.83 -6.23
CA VAL A 155 11.36 -16.52 -6.78
C VAL A 155 12.54 -16.42 -5.81
N TRP A 156 12.79 -15.26 -5.25
CA TRP A 156 13.84 -15.06 -4.27
C TRP A 156 13.64 -15.91 -3.01
N ASN A 157 12.43 -15.97 -2.47
CA ASN A 157 12.14 -16.79 -1.29
C ASN A 157 12.25 -18.31 -1.55
N ILE A 158 12.05 -18.75 -2.79
CA ILE A 158 12.17 -20.20 -3.14
C ILE A 158 13.62 -20.57 -3.43
N PHE A 159 14.37 -19.73 -4.10
CA PHE A 159 15.68 -20.07 -4.66
C PHE A 159 16.86 -19.29 -4.03
N GLY A 160 16.61 -18.26 -3.22
CA GLY A 160 17.65 -17.39 -2.66
C GLY A 160 18.67 -18.11 -1.81
N ASP A 161 18.23 -19.08 -0.99
CA ASP A 161 19.12 -19.87 -0.14
C ASP A 161 20.02 -20.79 -0.95
N SER A 162 19.56 -21.34 -2.05
CA SER A 162 20.37 -22.19 -2.92
C SER A 162 21.43 -21.41 -3.70
N TRP A 163 21.18 -20.10 -3.92
CA TRP A 163 22.14 -19.24 -4.61
C TRP A 163 23.22 -18.70 -3.68
N SER A 164 22.89 -18.44 -2.43
CA SER A 164 23.84 -17.98 -1.41
C SER A 164 24.76 -19.11 -0.93
N SER A 165 24.30 -20.36 -0.92
CA SER A 165 25.09 -21.53 -0.52
C SER A 165 25.99 -22.10 -1.63
N GLY A 166 25.65 -21.88 -2.90
CA GLY A 166 26.45 -22.33 -4.06
C GLY A 166 27.77 -21.58 -4.31
N GLY A 167 28.01 -20.47 -3.57
CA GLY A 167 29.23 -19.67 -3.69
C GLY A 167 30.36 -20.03 -2.70
N ASN A 168 30.11 -20.95 -1.77
CA ASN A 168 31.05 -21.33 -0.70
C ASN A 168 31.47 -22.78 -0.72
N GLU A 169 31.53 -23.44 -1.88
CA GLU A 169 32.29 -24.68 -1.99
C GLU A 169 33.76 -24.37 -2.24
N PRO A 170 34.68 -24.93 -1.40
CA PRO A 170 36.11 -24.67 -1.50
C PRO A 170 36.74 -25.37 -2.73
#